data_d81c7e4e426dcf5f196c176545f90e5a
#
_entry.id   d81c7e4e426dcf5f196c176545f90e5a
#
_cell.length_a   1.000
_cell.length_b   1.000
_cell.length_c   1.000
_cell.angle_alpha   90.00
_cell.angle_beta   90.00
_cell.angle_gamma   90.00
#
_symmetry.space_group_name_H-M   'P 1'
#
loop_
_entity.id
_entity.type
_entity.pdbx_description
1 polymer ?
#
loop_
_entity_poly.entity_id
_entity_poly.type
_entity_poly.pdbx_seq_one_letter_code
_entity_poly.pdbx_strand_id
1 'polypeptide(L)'
;MATSWLRALVGIIAFFVVLVIGVNVTGALDTTADPNTGLIAAQNTIIVLLGVALLVGFIAYAVVEYAQTSRLESITSQFDTRTIVLIPIAIAINIILGQTVAAALKVPIYLDSIGTILVGVLAGPIAGALTGGLANLIWTYVLPAPFHSDYAAPFFIVAVEIGLLAGIFGRLGFFRSRPNTPNERLAIGAVVVVAIVAVIGFYGFLPFYSNGQFTFFAPAAEGAAGPDAIFVILGWLVALLLVAAVVGLLALLFLRRDLGAAYVFVAGLACGIVSAIISAPISSIVFGGVTGSGTDLLVAAFQKAGDDLSSAVLKQGLLSDPIDKTLTFFVVFAILGALSRRFVARFPQGEQAVGLAEA
;
A
#
# COMPACT_ATOMS: atom_id res chain seq x y z
N MET A 1 -26.82 -6.43 -4.56
CA MET A 1 -25.77 -6.19 -3.54
C MET A 1 -25.49 -7.40 -2.65
N ALA A 2 -26.48 -8.18 -2.20
CA ALA A 2 -26.23 -9.33 -1.32
C ALA A 2 -25.39 -10.48 -1.92
N THR A 3 -25.29 -10.59 -3.23
CA THR A 3 -24.56 -11.68 -3.91
C THR A 3 -23.09 -11.38 -4.17
N SER A 4 -22.67 -10.11 -4.25
CA SER A 4 -21.29 -9.76 -4.57
C SER A 4 -20.33 -9.93 -3.38
N TRP A 5 -20.79 -9.66 -2.15
CA TRP A 5 -19.97 -9.87 -0.96
C TRP A 5 -19.73 -11.35 -0.66
N LEU A 6 -20.67 -12.23 -1.00
CA LEU A 6 -20.51 -13.67 -0.82
C LEU A 6 -19.35 -14.20 -1.70
N ARG A 7 -19.22 -13.74 -2.94
CA ARG A 7 -18.12 -14.12 -3.84
C ARG A 7 -16.77 -13.72 -3.25
N ALA A 8 -16.68 -12.47 -2.76
CA ALA A 8 -15.46 -11.97 -2.12
C ALA A 8 -15.14 -12.77 -0.85
N LEU A 9 -16.14 -13.04 -0.01
CA LEU A 9 -15.96 -13.83 1.22
C LEU A 9 -15.45 -15.25 0.93
N VAL A 10 -16.05 -15.94 -0.04
CA VAL A 10 -15.61 -17.30 -0.42
C VAL A 10 -14.18 -17.28 -0.98
N GLY A 11 -13.84 -16.29 -1.81
CA GLY A 11 -12.48 -16.13 -2.33
C GLY A 11 -11.47 -15.90 -1.20
N ILE A 12 -11.79 -15.03 -0.25
CA ILE A 12 -10.93 -14.72 0.91
C ILE A 12 -10.78 -15.97 1.81
N ILE A 13 -11.86 -16.67 2.10
CA ILE A 13 -11.80 -17.92 2.90
C ILE A 13 -10.92 -18.94 2.19
N ALA A 14 -11.11 -19.16 0.89
CA ALA A 14 -10.31 -20.11 0.11
C ALA A 14 -8.81 -19.72 0.13
N PHE A 15 -8.49 -18.44 -0.02
CA PHE A 15 -7.12 -17.92 0.11
C PHE A 15 -6.51 -18.30 1.48
N PHE A 16 -7.18 -17.97 2.58
CA PHE A 16 -6.66 -18.24 3.92
C PHE A 16 -6.58 -19.73 4.23
N VAL A 17 -7.53 -20.55 3.79
CA VAL A 17 -7.49 -22.01 3.97
C VAL A 17 -6.24 -22.59 3.28
N VAL A 18 -5.98 -22.21 2.03
CA VAL A 18 -4.78 -22.67 1.31
C VAL A 18 -3.51 -22.16 1.98
N LEU A 19 -3.50 -20.91 2.43
CA LEU A 19 -2.35 -20.32 3.11
C LEU A 19 -2.03 -21.07 4.42
N VAL A 20 -3.03 -21.29 5.27
CA VAL A 20 -2.84 -21.99 6.55
C VAL A 20 -2.39 -23.43 6.33
N ILE A 21 -3.04 -24.17 5.43
CA ILE A 21 -2.64 -25.55 5.10
C ILE A 21 -1.23 -25.56 4.52
N GLY A 22 -0.94 -24.67 3.57
CA GLY A 22 0.34 -24.61 2.91
C GLY A 22 1.50 -24.29 3.86
N VAL A 23 1.31 -23.31 4.76
CA VAL A 23 2.31 -22.97 5.80
C VAL A 23 2.63 -24.19 6.68
N ASN A 24 1.59 -24.94 7.12
CA ASN A 24 1.79 -26.11 7.97
C ASN A 24 2.44 -27.29 7.22
N VAL A 25 2.12 -27.46 5.93
CA VAL A 25 2.66 -28.57 5.13
C VAL A 25 4.10 -28.31 4.67
N THR A 26 4.39 -27.06 4.31
CA THR A 26 5.70 -26.68 3.73
C THR A 26 6.73 -26.24 4.77
N GLY A 27 6.32 -25.97 6.01
CA GLY A 27 7.18 -25.33 7.01
C GLY A 27 7.64 -23.94 6.59
N ALA A 28 6.89 -23.22 5.75
CA ALA A 28 7.29 -21.94 5.15
C ALA A 28 7.59 -20.82 6.15
N LEU A 29 7.22 -21.00 7.42
CA LEU A 29 7.56 -20.08 8.52
C LEU A 29 8.78 -20.57 9.32
N ASP A 30 9.41 -21.68 8.93
CA ASP A 30 10.64 -22.12 9.57
C ASP A 30 11.79 -21.21 9.11
N THR A 31 12.27 -20.38 10.04
CA THR A 31 13.30 -19.38 9.81
C THR A 31 14.72 -19.93 9.92
N THR A 32 14.90 -21.26 9.96
CA THR A 32 16.23 -21.84 10.00
C THR A 32 16.96 -21.54 8.68
N ALA A 33 17.99 -20.69 8.78
CA ALA A 33 18.86 -20.42 7.66
C ALA A 33 19.64 -21.68 7.27
N ASP A 34 19.76 -21.98 5.97
CA ASP A 34 20.68 -22.99 5.48
C ASP A 34 22.11 -22.65 5.92
N PRO A 35 22.76 -23.54 6.71
CA PRO A 35 24.10 -23.27 7.23
C PRO A 35 25.16 -23.03 6.13
N ASN A 36 24.92 -23.41 4.90
CA ASN A 36 25.88 -23.29 3.79
C ASN A 36 25.67 -22.04 2.95
N THR A 37 24.42 -21.54 2.84
CA THR A 37 24.10 -20.40 1.97
C THR A 37 23.71 -19.15 2.74
N GLY A 38 23.39 -19.27 4.03
CA GLY A 38 22.86 -18.17 4.85
C GLY A 38 21.48 -17.67 4.39
N LEU A 39 20.94 -18.23 3.33
CA LEU A 39 19.64 -17.86 2.77
C LEU A 39 18.54 -18.63 3.47
N ILE A 40 17.47 -17.95 3.83
CA ILE A 40 16.26 -18.59 4.31
C ILE A 40 15.59 -19.26 3.10
N ALA A 41 15.58 -20.59 3.06
CA ALA A 41 14.93 -21.37 2.00
C ALA A 41 13.42 -21.04 1.85
N ALA A 42 12.84 -20.40 2.86
CA ALA A 42 11.46 -19.98 2.93
C ALA A 42 11.06 -18.94 1.88
N GLN A 43 12.00 -18.15 1.32
CA GLN A 43 11.65 -17.03 0.43
C GLN A 43 10.86 -17.49 -0.80
N ASN A 44 11.38 -18.41 -1.58
CA ASN A 44 10.69 -18.92 -2.77
C ASN A 44 9.43 -19.71 -2.40
N THR A 45 9.47 -20.47 -1.29
CA THR A 45 8.32 -21.24 -0.81
C THR A 45 7.16 -20.32 -0.43
N ILE A 46 7.42 -19.22 0.26
CA ILE A 46 6.40 -18.23 0.63
C ILE A 46 5.79 -17.57 -0.61
N ILE A 47 6.61 -17.17 -1.60
CA ILE A 47 6.12 -16.55 -2.84
C ILE A 47 5.19 -17.53 -3.58
N VAL A 48 5.63 -18.78 -3.75
CA VAL A 48 4.82 -19.80 -4.43
C VAL A 48 3.53 -20.06 -3.65
N LEU A 49 3.61 -20.21 -2.34
CA LEU A 49 2.45 -20.45 -1.48
C LEU A 49 1.43 -19.31 -1.56
N LEU A 50 1.87 -18.07 -1.46
CA LEU A 50 1.02 -16.89 -1.59
C LEU A 50 0.40 -16.81 -3.00
N GLY A 51 1.17 -17.13 -4.04
CA GLY A 51 0.69 -17.19 -5.42
C GLY A 51 -0.38 -18.25 -5.63
N VAL A 52 -0.17 -19.47 -5.10
CA VAL A 52 -1.16 -20.55 -5.15
C VAL A 52 -2.41 -20.19 -4.36
N ALA A 53 -2.25 -19.66 -3.15
CA ALA A 53 -3.38 -19.23 -2.33
C ALA A 53 -4.22 -18.15 -3.02
N LEU A 54 -3.55 -17.14 -3.63
CA LEU A 54 -4.22 -16.08 -4.38
C LEU A 54 -4.97 -16.65 -5.61
N LEU A 55 -4.33 -17.56 -6.36
CA LEU A 55 -4.94 -18.19 -7.52
C LEU A 55 -6.19 -19.00 -7.13
N VAL A 56 -6.10 -19.80 -6.07
CA VAL A 56 -7.25 -20.59 -5.57
C VAL A 56 -8.35 -19.68 -5.06
N GLY A 57 -8.02 -18.62 -4.33
CA GLY A 57 -9.00 -17.61 -3.90
C GLY A 57 -9.71 -16.93 -5.07
N PHE A 58 -8.95 -16.56 -6.11
CA PHE A 58 -9.50 -15.99 -7.33
C PHE A 58 -10.39 -16.97 -8.10
N ILE A 59 -9.97 -18.23 -8.23
CA ILE A 59 -10.78 -19.28 -8.86
C ILE A 59 -12.07 -19.51 -8.06
N ALA A 60 -11.99 -19.57 -6.74
CA ALA A 60 -13.18 -19.70 -5.89
C ALA A 60 -14.16 -18.55 -6.07
N TYR A 61 -13.66 -17.30 -6.13
CA TYR A 61 -14.47 -16.12 -6.48
C TYR A 61 -15.15 -16.29 -7.84
N ALA A 62 -14.39 -16.66 -8.88
CA ALA A 62 -14.90 -16.81 -10.24
C ALA A 62 -15.94 -17.96 -10.36
N VAL A 63 -15.71 -19.07 -9.68
CA VAL A 63 -16.66 -20.21 -9.66
C VAL A 63 -17.99 -19.80 -9.01
N VAL A 64 -17.94 -19.08 -7.89
CA VAL A 64 -19.17 -18.60 -7.24
C VAL A 64 -19.90 -17.57 -8.13
N GLU A 65 -19.17 -16.68 -8.80
CA GLU A 65 -19.78 -15.75 -9.76
C GLU A 65 -20.47 -16.50 -10.89
N TYR A 66 -19.76 -17.44 -11.51
CA TYR A 66 -20.31 -18.23 -12.61
C TYR A 66 -21.53 -19.04 -12.20
N ALA A 67 -21.50 -19.66 -11.02
CA ALA A 67 -22.64 -20.41 -10.46
C ALA A 67 -23.88 -19.51 -10.20
N GLN A 68 -23.66 -18.24 -9.86
CA GLN A 68 -24.75 -17.30 -9.59
C GLN A 68 -25.32 -16.64 -10.83
N THR A 69 -24.50 -16.37 -11.85
CA THR A 69 -24.87 -15.52 -12.99
C THR A 69 -24.65 -16.18 -14.35
N SER A 70 -24.05 -17.38 -14.39
CA SER A 70 -23.58 -18.08 -15.60
C SER A 70 -22.64 -17.22 -16.47
N ARG A 71 -22.01 -16.19 -15.89
CA ARG A 71 -21.12 -15.25 -16.54
C ARG A 71 -20.01 -14.80 -15.58
N LEU A 72 -18.93 -14.25 -16.12
CA LEU A 72 -17.82 -13.66 -15.37
C LEU A 72 -17.73 -12.15 -15.61
N GLU A 73 -18.88 -11.47 -15.60
CA GLU A 73 -18.96 -10.04 -15.97
C GLU A 73 -18.17 -9.14 -15.02
N SER A 74 -18.10 -9.46 -13.73
CA SER A 74 -17.35 -8.66 -12.77
C SER A 74 -15.85 -8.67 -13.04
N ILE A 75 -15.37 -9.70 -13.74
CA ILE A 75 -13.97 -9.86 -14.14
C ILE A 75 -13.77 -9.27 -15.55
N THR A 76 -14.51 -9.81 -16.53
CA THR A 76 -14.28 -9.50 -17.94
C THR A 76 -14.56 -8.05 -18.30
N SER A 77 -15.53 -7.42 -17.64
CA SER A 77 -15.84 -6.00 -17.85
C SER A 77 -14.70 -5.04 -17.50
N GLN A 78 -13.73 -5.49 -16.70
CA GLN A 78 -12.58 -4.66 -16.32
C GLN A 78 -11.46 -4.64 -17.37
N PHE A 79 -11.48 -5.56 -18.35
CA PHE A 79 -10.40 -5.76 -19.32
C PHE A 79 -10.83 -5.36 -20.73
N ASP A 80 -11.16 -4.08 -20.94
CA ASP A 80 -11.30 -3.53 -22.27
C ASP A 80 -9.94 -3.27 -22.93
N THR A 81 -9.91 -2.95 -24.20
CA THR A 81 -8.67 -2.68 -24.95
C THR A 81 -7.84 -1.56 -24.30
N ARG A 82 -8.48 -0.54 -23.71
CA ARG A 82 -7.79 0.58 -23.09
C ARG A 82 -7.10 0.16 -21.79
N THR A 83 -7.78 -0.64 -20.98
CA THR A 83 -7.21 -1.23 -19.77
C THR A 83 -6.02 -2.12 -20.08
N ILE A 84 -6.14 -2.98 -21.10
CA ILE A 84 -5.04 -3.88 -21.53
C ILE A 84 -3.81 -3.07 -21.95
N VAL A 85 -3.98 -1.95 -22.64
CA VAL A 85 -2.87 -1.05 -23.04
C VAL A 85 -2.34 -0.25 -21.84
N LEU A 86 -3.19 0.14 -20.90
CA LEU A 86 -2.78 0.91 -19.74
C LEU A 86 -1.93 0.09 -18.75
N ILE A 87 -2.21 -1.22 -18.61
CA ILE A 87 -1.51 -2.09 -17.65
C ILE A 87 0.02 -2.08 -17.83
N PRO A 88 0.59 -2.32 -19.02
CA PRO A 88 2.04 -2.27 -19.21
C PRO A 88 2.66 -0.90 -18.90
N ILE A 89 1.96 0.18 -19.25
CA ILE A 89 2.39 1.55 -18.95
C ILE A 89 2.41 1.78 -17.44
N ALA A 90 1.38 1.35 -16.74
CA ALA A 90 1.27 1.44 -15.29
C ALA A 90 2.35 0.63 -14.57
N ILE A 91 2.65 -0.58 -15.05
CA ILE A 91 3.76 -1.41 -14.55
C ILE A 91 5.09 -0.68 -14.71
N ALA A 92 5.35 -0.10 -15.88
CA ALA A 92 6.57 0.66 -16.13
C ALA A 92 6.70 1.87 -15.19
N ILE A 93 5.62 2.62 -14.95
CA ILE A 93 5.59 3.74 -13.99
C ILE A 93 5.95 3.25 -12.58
N ASN A 94 5.34 2.16 -12.12
CA ASN A 94 5.62 1.60 -10.80
C ASN A 94 7.10 1.25 -10.62
N ILE A 95 7.67 0.51 -11.58
CA ILE A 95 9.06 0.04 -11.52
C ILE A 95 10.03 1.23 -11.58
N ILE A 96 9.83 2.17 -12.50
CA ILE A 96 10.71 3.34 -12.64
C ILE A 96 10.70 4.18 -11.36
N LEU A 97 9.54 4.45 -10.79
CA LEU A 97 9.43 5.25 -9.58
C LEU A 97 9.98 4.51 -8.35
N GLY A 98 9.63 3.24 -8.17
CA GLY A 98 10.13 2.43 -7.07
C GLY A 98 11.66 2.29 -7.12
N GLN A 99 12.22 2.00 -8.29
CA GLN A 99 13.68 1.90 -8.47
C GLN A 99 14.37 3.23 -8.20
N THR A 100 13.79 4.34 -8.63
CA THR A 100 14.41 5.65 -8.44
C THR A 100 14.28 6.15 -7.00
N VAL A 101 13.09 6.12 -6.43
CA VAL A 101 12.81 6.75 -5.13
C VAL A 101 13.26 5.85 -3.97
N ALA A 102 12.77 4.63 -3.92
CA ALA A 102 13.05 3.75 -2.78
C ALA A 102 14.44 3.12 -2.84
N ALA A 103 14.85 2.61 -4.00
CA ALA A 103 16.09 1.86 -4.14
C ALA A 103 17.31 2.77 -4.34
N ALA A 104 17.26 3.74 -5.27
CA ALA A 104 18.42 4.58 -5.60
C ALA A 104 18.58 5.75 -4.61
N LEU A 105 17.49 6.50 -4.32
CA LEU A 105 17.56 7.67 -3.45
C LEU A 105 17.43 7.33 -1.96
N LYS A 106 17.04 6.08 -1.61
CA LYS A 106 16.86 5.62 -0.22
C LYS A 106 15.91 6.51 0.60
N VAL A 107 14.91 7.09 -0.07
CA VAL A 107 13.85 7.83 0.61
C VAL A 107 12.94 6.81 1.30
N PRO A 108 12.46 7.05 2.56
CA PRO A 108 11.61 6.10 3.28
C PRO A 108 10.14 6.14 2.82
N ILE A 109 9.94 6.24 1.51
CA ILE A 109 8.67 6.12 0.79
C ILE A 109 8.94 5.37 -0.52
N TYR A 110 7.94 4.63 -1.01
CA TYR A 110 8.15 3.73 -2.15
C TYR A 110 7.72 4.35 -3.48
N LEU A 111 6.55 4.97 -3.56
CA LEU A 111 5.89 5.53 -4.76
C LEU A 111 5.76 4.52 -5.93
N ASP A 112 5.87 3.25 -5.64
CA ASP A 112 5.90 2.14 -6.58
C ASP A 112 4.51 1.60 -6.97
N SER A 113 3.45 2.29 -6.56
CA SER A 113 2.06 1.83 -6.73
C SER A 113 1.15 2.82 -7.44
N ILE A 114 1.68 3.93 -7.98
CA ILE A 114 0.90 4.95 -8.71
C ILE A 114 0.15 4.33 -9.89
N GLY A 115 0.83 3.52 -10.71
CA GLY A 115 0.21 2.84 -11.84
C GLY A 115 -0.84 1.82 -11.41
N THR A 116 -0.55 1.04 -10.35
CA THR A 116 -1.49 0.08 -9.75
C THR A 116 -2.79 0.75 -9.31
N ILE A 117 -2.68 1.84 -8.57
CA ILE A 117 -3.83 2.61 -8.08
C ILE A 117 -4.59 3.22 -9.25
N LEU A 118 -3.90 3.79 -10.23
CA LEU A 118 -4.52 4.38 -11.42
C LEU A 118 -5.36 3.36 -12.19
N VAL A 119 -4.80 2.17 -12.47
CA VAL A 119 -5.55 1.08 -13.15
C VAL A 119 -6.70 0.60 -12.28
N GLY A 120 -6.48 0.40 -10.97
CA GLY A 120 -7.53 0.01 -10.04
C GLY A 120 -8.72 0.96 -10.06
N VAL A 121 -8.47 2.25 -9.99
CA VAL A 121 -9.52 3.30 -9.99
C VAL A 121 -10.23 3.39 -11.34
N LEU A 122 -9.52 3.30 -12.45
CA LEU A 122 -10.09 3.46 -13.81
C LEU A 122 -10.79 2.21 -14.32
N ALA A 123 -10.21 1.03 -14.09
CA ALA A 123 -10.67 -0.22 -14.69
C ALA A 123 -11.38 -1.14 -13.68
N GLY A 124 -10.94 -1.14 -12.44
CA GLY A 124 -11.55 -1.94 -11.38
C GLY A 124 -10.57 -2.75 -10.56
N PRO A 125 -11.05 -3.39 -9.47
CA PRO A 125 -10.21 -4.04 -8.47
C PRO A 125 -9.30 -5.14 -9.04
N ILE A 126 -9.83 -5.99 -9.92
CA ILE A 126 -9.08 -7.14 -10.46
C ILE A 126 -8.01 -6.68 -11.44
N ALA A 127 -8.31 -5.67 -12.28
CA ALA A 127 -7.33 -5.09 -13.18
C ALA A 127 -6.19 -4.38 -12.41
N GLY A 128 -6.53 -3.65 -11.33
CA GLY A 128 -5.56 -3.05 -10.44
C GLY A 128 -4.68 -4.09 -9.74
N ALA A 129 -5.29 -5.13 -9.17
CA ALA A 129 -4.60 -6.24 -8.52
C ALA A 129 -3.60 -6.94 -9.45
N LEU A 130 -4.05 -7.25 -10.67
CA LEU A 130 -3.19 -7.85 -11.69
C LEU A 130 -2.01 -6.94 -12.04
N THR A 131 -2.26 -5.63 -12.20
CA THR A 131 -1.21 -4.65 -12.50
C THR A 131 -0.16 -4.61 -11.42
N GLY A 132 -0.57 -4.52 -10.15
CA GLY A 132 0.35 -4.48 -9.01
C GLY A 132 1.14 -5.78 -8.85
N GLY A 133 0.46 -6.92 -8.87
CA GLY A 133 1.11 -8.22 -8.75
C GLY A 133 2.13 -8.47 -9.88
N LEU A 134 1.75 -8.19 -11.12
CA LEU A 134 2.65 -8.31 -12.27
C LEU A 134 3.84 -7.34 -12.19
N ALA A 135 3.63 -6.12 -11.71
CA ALA A 135 4.72 -5.15 -11.57
C ALA A 135 5.85 -5.71 -10.71
N ASN A 136 5.54 -6.24 -9.52
CA ASN A 136 6.53 -6.80 -8.61
C ASN A 136 7.20 -8.07 -9.15
N LEU A 137 6.44 -8.96 -9.79
CA LEU A 137 6.99 -10.17 -10.40
C LEU A 137 7.90 -9.84 -11.61
N ILE A 138 7.49 -8.91 -12.47
CA ILE A 138 8.32 -8.46 -13.61
C ILE A 138 9.57 -7.78 -13.10
N TRP A 139 9.47 -6.94 -12.07
CA TRP A 139 10.60 -6.22 -11.50
C TRP A 139 11.71 -7.18 -11.02
N THR A 140 11.32 -8.30 -10.38
CA THR A 140 12.31 -9.29 -9.90
C THR A 140 12.72 -10.29 -10.96
N TYR A 141 11.80 -10.85 -11.75
CA TYR A 141 12.13 -12.04 -12.57
C TYR A 141 12.40 -11.73 -14.03
N VAL A 142 12.00 -10.55 -14.53
CA VAL A 142 12.09 -10.23 -15.96
C VAL A 142 13.12 -9.15 -16.26
N LEU A 143 13.25 -8.14 -15.40
CA LEU A 143 14.11 -7.00 -15.67
C LEU A 143 15.58 -7.30 -15.33
N PRO A 144 16.53 -6.91 -16.20
CA PRO A 144 17.96 -6.97 -15.90
C PRO A 144 18.40 -5.76 -15.06
N ALA A 145 19.59 -5.83 -14.48
CA ALA A 145 20.24 -4.66 -13.89
C ALA A 145 20.34 -3.52 -14.93
N PRO A 146 20.19 -2.25 -14.56
CA PRO A 146 20.05 -1.73 -13.19
C PRO A 146 18.61 -1.69 -12.67
N PHE A 147 17.63 -2.17 -13.41
CA PHE A 147 16.21 -2.13 -13.03
C PHE A 147 15.73 -3.40 -12.33
N HIS A 148 16.60 -4.36 -12.09
CA HIS A 148 16.29 -5.56 -11.32
C HIS A 148 16.15 -5.26 -9.83
N SER A 149 15.20 -5.94 -9.15
CA SER A 149 15.03 -5.88 -7.70
C SER A 149 14.91 -7.28 -7.12
N ASP A 150 15.82 -7.66 -6.23
CA ASP A 150 15.76 -8.93 -5.49
C ASP A 150 14.63 -8.95 -4.44
N TYR A 151 14.08 -7.79 -4.12
CA TYR A 151 13.14 -7.62 -2.99
C TYR A 151 11.68 -7.49 -3.41
N ALA A 152 11.37 -7.19 -4.68
CA ALA A 152 10.01 -6.82 -5.09
C ALA A 152 9.04 -8.02 -5.11
N ALA A 153 9.48 -9.19 -5.60
CA ALA A 153 8.58 -10.33 -5.79
C ALA A 153 7.85 -10.79 -4.52
N PRO A 154 8.46 -10.93 -3.34
CA PRO A 154 7.73 -11.34 -2.13
C PRO A 154 6.59 -10.40 -1.73
N PHE A 155 6.69 -9.11 -2.11
CA PHE A 155 5.64 -8.12 -1.85
C PHE A 155 4.56 -8.05 -2.94
N PHE A 156 4.53 -9.00 -3.91
CA PHE A 156 3.49 -8.99 -4.94
C PHE A 156 2.06 -9.03 -4.36
N ILE A 157 1.88 -9.70 -3.23
CA ILE A 157 0.58 -9.79 -2.55
C ILE A 157 0.13 -8.42 -1.98
N VAL A 158 1.07 -7.62 -1.49
CA VAL A 158 0.81 -6.24 -1.04
C VAL A 158 0.39 -5.38 -2.24
N ALA A 159 1.08 -5.51 -3.38
CA ALA A 159 0.73 -4.79 -4.60
C ALA A 159 -0.64 -5.23 -5.17
N VAL A 160 -1.02 -6.51 -5.02
CA VAL A 160 -2.36 -7.02 -5.33
C VAL A 160 -3.41 -6.37 -4.43
N GLU A 161 -3.17 -6.34 -3.12
CA GLU A 161 -4.06 -5.70 -2.13
C GLU A 161 -4.27 -4.21 -2.47
N ILE A 162 -3.20 -3.45 -2.74
CA ILE A 162 -3.28 -2.04 -3.14
C ILE A 162 -4.19 -1.87 -4.35
N GLY A 163 -4.02 -2.69 -5.37
CA GLY A 163 -4.84 -2.64 -6.59
C GLY A 163 -6.31 -2.96 -6.34
N LEU A 164 -6.59 -3.97 -5.49
CA LEU A 164 -7.95 -4.33 -5.06
C LEU A 164 -8.61 -3.17 -4.33
N LEU A 165 -7.97 -2.61 -3.31
CA LEU A 165 -8.52 -1.52 -2.52
C LEU A 165 -8.70 -0.24 -3.35
N ALA A 166 -7.73 0.11 -4.19
CA ALA A 166 -7.84 1.25 -5.09
C ALA A 166 -9.07 1.14 -6.01
N GLY A 167 -9.30 -0.05 -6.57
CA GLY A 167 -10.47 -0.32 -7.41
C GLY A 167 -11.79 -0.26 -6.62
N ILE A 168 -11.82 -0.77 -5.38
CA ILE A 168 -13.00 -0.68 -4.50
C ILE A 168 -13.28 0.78 -4.15
N PHE A 169 -12.27 1.55 -3.73
CA PHE A 169 -12.42 2.98 -3.43
C PHE A 169 -12.83 3.79 -4.65
N GLY A 170 -12.34 3.42 -5.86
CA GLY A 170 -12.80 3.99 -7.12
C GLY A 170 -14.30 3.79 -7.31
N ARG A 171 -14.81 2.56 -7.15
CA ARG A 171 -16.25 2.23 -7.23
C ARG A 171 -17.09 3.00 -6.20
N LEU A 172 -16.57 3.16 -5.01
CA LEU A 172 -17.24 3.91 -3.93
C LEU A 172 -17.19 5.42 -4.14
N GLY A 173 -16.50 5.89 -5.20
CA GLY A 173 -16.41 7.30 -5.56
C GLY A 173 -15.51 8.12 -4.63
N PHE A 174 -14.53 7.50 -3.98
CA PHE A 174 -13.57 8.22 -3.12
C PHE A 174 -12.70 9.21 -3.91
N PHE A 175 -12.48 8.95 -5.20
CA PHE A 175 -11.72 9.84 -6.09
C PHE A 175 -12.57 10.92 -6.77
N ARG A 176 -13.86 11.01 -6.45
CA ARG A 176 -14.73 12.08 -6.98
C ARG A 176 -14.33 13.41 -6.38
N SER A 177 -14.11 14.40 -7.22
CA SER A 177 -14.04 15.80 -6.79
C SER A 177 -15.41 16.27 -6.32
N ARG A 178 -15.46 16.95 -5.18
CA ARG A 178 -16.66 17.53 -4.55
C ARG A 178 -16.46 19.02 -4.31
N PRO A 179 -16.36 19.82 -5.40
CA PRO A 179 -16.09 21.26 -5.30
C PRO A 179 -17.28 21.98 -4.65
N ASN A 180 -17.02 23.18 -4.16
CA ASN A 180 -18.03 24.05 -3.51
C ASN A 180 -18.69 23.43 -2.27
N THR A 181 -18.00 22.51 -1.60
CA THR A 181 -18.51 21.92 -0.35
C THR A 181 -18.68 23.01 0.72
N PRO A 182 -19.81 23.02 1.47
CA PRO A 182 -20.03 23.93 2.57
C PRO A 182 -18.95 23.83 3.65
N ASN A 183 -18.59 24.98 4.26
CA ASN A 183 -17.52 25.03 5.27
C ASN A 183 -17.74 24.08 6.46
N GLU A 184 -18.98 23.85 6.87
CA GLU A 184 -19.31 22.90 7.95
C GLU A 184 -18.86 21.47 7.62
N ARG A 185 -19.12 21.01 6.40
CA ARG A 185 -18.67 19.66 5.94
C ARG A 185 -17.17 19.59 5.77
N LEU A 186 -16.55 20.68 5.29
CA LEU A 186 -15.08 20.77 5.21
C LEU A 186 -14.46 20.72 6.60
N ALA A 187 -15.05 21.41 7.59
CA ALA A 187 -14.58 21.37 8.97
C ALA A 187 -14.70 19.96 9.58
N ILE A 188 -15.79 19.24 9.33
CA ILE A 188 -15.94 17.84 9.76
C ILE A 188 -14.86 16.97 9.11
N GLY A 189 -14.64 17.10 7.80
CA GLY A 189 -13.56 16.37 7.11
C GLY A 189 -12.18 16.69 7.67
N ALA A 190 -11.90 17.95 7.96
CA ALA A 190 -10.67 18.40 8.59
C ALA A 190 -10.47 17.79 9.99
N VAL A 191 -11.50 17.80 10.83
CA VAL A 191 -11.45 17.21 12.18
C VAL A 191 -11.18 15.71 12.10
N VAL A 192 -11.85 14.98 11.22
CA VAL A 192 -11.62 13.54 11.02
C VAL A 192 -10.18 13.28 10.62
N VAL A 193 -9.66 14.00 9.64
CA VAL A 193 -8.27 13.86 9.18
C VAL A 193 -7.28 14.16 10.30
N VAL A 194 -7.43 15.29 10.97
CA VAL A 194 -6.53 15.70 12.08
C VAL A 194 -6.61 14.69 13.22
N ALA A 195 -7.79 14.22 13.59
CA ALA A 195 -7.96 13.22 14.64
C ALA A 195 -7.24 11.90 14.29
N ILE A 196 -7.38 11.42 13.05
CA ILE A 196 -6.71 10.20 12.60
C ILE A 196 -5.18 10.37 12.64
N VAL A 197 -4.67 11.47 12.10
CA VAL A 197 -3.22 11.75 12.10
C VAL A 197 -2.69 11.92 13.52
N ALA A 198 -3.47 12.59 14.40
CA ALA A 198 -3.11 12.75 15.81
C ALA A 198 -3.02 11.40 16.53
N VAL A 199 -3.97 10.49 16.28
CA VAL A 199 -3.94 9.14 16.87
C VAL A 199 -2.72 8.35 16.37
N ILE A 200 -2.48 8.32 15.06
CA ILE A 200 -1.32 7.61 14.49
C ILE A 200 -0.02 8.24 14.98
N GLY A 201 0.07 9.57 14.96
CA GLY A 201 1.23 10.29 15.46
C GLY A 201 1.50 10.01 16.94
N PHE A 202 0.45 10.03 17.76
CA PHE A 202 0.56 9.75 19.18
C PHE A 202 1.08 8.32 19.44
N TYR A 203 0.47 7.30 18.84
CA TYR A 203 0.90 5.92 18.99
C TYR A 203 2.25 5.63 18.33
N GLY A 204 2.56 6.26 17.21
CA GLY A 204 3.84 6.12 16.51
C GLY A 204 5.00 6.78 17.26
N PHE A 205 4.74 7.90 17.96
CA PHE A 205 5.78 8.65 18.67
C PHE A 205 5.84 8.37 20.18
N LEU A 206 4.79 7.80 20.79
CA LEU A 206 4.74 7.50 22.21
C LEU A 206 5.93 6.65 22.71
N PRO A 207 6.39 5.61 21.99
CA PRO A 207 7.55 4.82 22.41
C PRO A 207 8.85 5.62 22.51
N PHE A 208 8.92 6.79 21.89
CA PHE A 208 10.10 7.66 21.91
C PHE A 208 10.02 8.78 22.93
N TYR A 209 9.00 8.75 23.80
CA TYR A 209 8.86 9.69 24.90
C TYR A 209 9.36 9.05 26.21
N SER A 210 10.47 9.52 26.70
CA SER A 210 11.03 9.10 27.99
C SER A 210 11.49 10.28 28.80
N ASN A 211 11.35 10.20 30.12
CA ASN A 211 11.85 11.21 31.09
C ASN A 211 11.44 12.67 30.80
N GLY A 212 10.22 12.87 30.22
CA GLY A 212 9.71 14.20 29.92
C GLY A 212 10.21 14.80 28.59
N GLN A 213 10.98 14.04 27.80
CA GLN A 213 11.52 14.48 26.51
C GLN A 213 11.22 13.48 25.41
N PHE A 214 11.00 14.00 24.20
CA PHE A 214 10.98 13.16 23.01
C PHE A 214 12.41 12.85 22.59
N THR A 215 12.77 11.56 22.64
CA THR A 215 14.10 11.07 22.25
C THR A 215 14.19 10.72 20.76
N PHE A 216 13.10 10.92 20.00
CA PHE A 216 13.00 10.67 18.56
C PHE A 216 13.90 9.54 18.06
N PHE A 217 13.41 8.30 18.11
CA PHE A 217 14.09 7.11 17.57
C PHE A 217 15.46 6.73 18.19
N ALA A 218 15.89 7.37 19.27
CA ALA A 218 17.15 6.99 19.89
C ALA A 218 17.07 7.03 21.42
N PRO A 219 16.86 5.90 22.10
CA PRO A 219 17.37 5.78 23.46
C PRO A 219 18.89 5.94 23.39
N ALA A 220 19.44 6.77 24.22
CA ALA A 220 20.88 6.82 24.39
C ALA A 220 21.38 5.41 24.77
N ALA A 221 22.37 4.89 24.08
CA ALA A 221 23.07 3.69 24.53
C ALA A 221 23.53 3.90 25.96
N GLU A 222 23.48 2.88 26.82
CA GLU A 222 23.99 2.98 28.18
C GLU A 222 25.41 3.56 28.17
N GLY A 223 25.59 4.75 28.77
CA GLY A 223 26.86 5.46 28.81
C GLY A 223 27.10 6.48 27.66
N ALA A 224 26.18 6.67 26.74
CA ALA A 224 26.30 7.71 25.69
C ALA A 224 25.82 9.07 26.23
N ALA A 225 26.50 10.15 25.80
CA ALA A 225 26.16 11.52 26.19
C ALA A 225 24.87 12.10 25.58
N GLY A 226 24.09 11.29 24.87
CA GLY A 226 22.81 11.69 24.22
C GLY A 226 22.38 10.74 23.11
N PRO A 227 21.19 10.98 22.51
CA PRO A 227 20.70 10.18 21.42
C PRO A 227 21.58 10.34 20.17
N ASP A 228 21.66 9.27 19.38
CA ASP A 228 22.41 9.24 18.12
C ASP A 228 21.87 10.31 17.13
N ALA A 229 22.69 11.25 16.73
CA ALA A 229 22.27 12.45 15.99
C ALA A 229 21.48 12.09 14.69
N ILE A 230 21.82 10.98 14.04
CA ILE A 230 21.14 10.55 12.80
C ILE A 230 19.67 10.20 13.05
N PHE A 231 19.35 9.55 14.18
CA PHE A 231 17.98 9.19 14.51
C PHE A 231 17.16 10.38 14.98
N VAL A 232 17.79 11.34 15.66
CA VAL A 232 17.14 12.61 16.00
C VAL A 232 16.76 13.37 14.74
N ILE A 233 17.67 13.45 13.76
CA ILE A 233 17.41 14.10 12.46
C ILE A 233 16.27 13.38 11.72
N LEU A 234 16.28 12.05 11.66
CA LEU A 234 15.22 11.25 11.05
C LEU A 234 13.87 11.47 11.73
N GLY A 235 13.82 11.48 13.06
CA GLY A 235 12.61 11.75 13.81
C GLY A 235 12.02 13.13 13.50
N TRP A 236 12.85 14.17 13.47
CA TRP A 236 12.41 15.51 13.10
C TRP A 236 11.97 15.58 11.63
N LEU A 237 12.65 14.89 10.71
CA LEU A 237 12.26 14.83 9.31
C LEU A 237 10.86 14.20 9.17
N VAL A 238 10.61 13.06 9.83
CA VAL A 238 9.30 12.40 9.80
C VAL A 238 8.22 13.28 10.42
N ALA A 239 8.50 13.92 11.56
CA ALA A 239 7.56 14.85 12.20
C ALA A 239 7.24 16.04 11.29
N LEU A 240 8.24 16.62 10.63
CA LEU A 240 8.06 17.73 9.68
C LEU A 240 7.22 17.30 8.48
N LEU A 241 7.49 16.10 7.92
CA LEU A 241 6.71 15.56 6.79
C LEU A 241 5.25 15.30 7.19
N LEU A 242 4.99 14.78 8.39
CA LEU A 242 3.63 14.61 8.90
C LEU A 242 2.90 15.94 9.05
N VAL A 243 3.55 16.94 9.65
CA VAL A 243 2.97 18.28 9.77
C VAL A 243 2.72 18.90 8.40
N ALA A 244 3.68 18.79 7.49
CA ALA A 244 3.54 19.32 6.13
C ALA A 244 2.39 18.61 5.37
N ALA A 245 2.22 17.30 5.53
CA ALA A 245 1.13 16.55 4.95
C ALA A 245 -0.24 17.01 5.48
N VAL A 246 -0.36 17.19 6.80
CA VAL A 246 -1.60 17.71 7.42
C VAL A 246 -1.90 19.13 6.94
N VAL A 247 -0.91 20.03 6.99
CA VAL A 247 -1.09 21.41 6.53
C VAL A 247 -1.44 21.46 5.04
N GLY A 248 -0.75 20.67 4.21
CA GLY A 248 -1.02 20.56 2.78
C GLY A 248 -2.44 20.04 2.50
N LEU A 249 -2.88 19.03 3.25
CA LEU A 249 -4.22 18.49 3.12
C LEU A 249 -5.30 19.49 3.57
N LEU A 250 -5.09 20.17 4.71
CA LEU A 250 -6.00 21.21 5.16
C LEU A 250 -6.05 22.39 4.16
N ALA A 251 -4.91 22.75 3.61
CA ALA A 251 -4.84 23.76 2.54
C ALA A 251 -5.63 23.31 1.31
N LEU A 252 -5.47 22.08 0.84
CA LEU A 252 -6.27 21.55 -0.28
C LEU A 252 -7.76 21.55 0.02
N LEU A 253 -8.18 21.10 1.21
CA LEU A 253 -9.58 21.09 1.63
C LEU A 253 -10.19 22.50 1.59
N PHE A 254 -9.55 23.48 2.20
CA PHE A 254 -10.11 24.81 2.36
C PHE A 254 -9.88 25.74 1.15
N LEU A 255 -8.71 25.66 0.49
CA LEU A 255 -8.42 26.49 -0.70
C LEU A 255 -9.21 26.01 -1.93
N ARG A 256 -9.32 24.69 -2.11
CA ARG A 256 -10.08 24.10 -3.21
C ARG A 256 -11.55 23.91 -2.89
N ARG A 257 -11.92 24.02 -1.62
CA ARG A 257 -13.28 23.72 -1.09
C ARG A 257 -13.78 22.37 -1.58
N ASP A 258 -12.89 21.37 -1.66
CA ASP A 258 -13.15 20.05 -2.21
C ASP A 258 -13.01 18.98 -1.13
N LEU A 259 -14.15 18.43 -0.69
CA LEU A 259 -14.18 17.34 0.28
C LEU A 259 -13.60 16.03 -0.29
N GLY A 260 -13.44 15.91 -1.61
CA GLY A 260 -12.80 14.76 -2.26
C GLY A 260 -11.42 14.47 -1.69
N ALA A 261 -10.65 15.51 -1.34
CA ALA A 261 -9.33 15.34 -0.72
C ALA A 261 -9.39 14.56 0.61
N ALA A 262 -10.41 14.76 1.46
CA ALA A 262 -10.57 14.00 2.70
C ALA A 262 -10.89 12.52 2.42
N TYR A 263 -11.72 12.23 1.42
CA TYR A 263 -12.02 10.85 1.01
C TYR A 263 -10.78 10.13 0.49
N VAL A 264 -10.00 10.79 -0.36
CA VAL A 264 -8.73 10.25 -0.88
C VAL A 264 -7.73 9.99 0.24
N PHE A 265 -7.64 10.92 1.22
CA PHE A 265 -6.81 10.73 2.40
C PHE A 265 -7.20 9.45 3.17
N VAL A 266 -8.49 9.30 3.51
CA VAL A 266 -8.98 8.13 4.24
C VAL A 266 -8.74 6.84 3.45
N ALA A 267 -8.93 6.86 2.13
CA ALA A 267 -8.67 5.70 1.27
C ALA A 267 -7.18 5.32 1.25
N GLY A 268 -6.28 6.29 1.06
CA GLY A 268 -4.84 6.07 1.06
C GLY A 268 -4.33 5.58 2.42
N LEU A 269 -4.83 6.19 3.50
CA LEU A 269 -4.52 5.77 4.87
C LEU A 269 -4.96 4.33 5.15
N ALA A 270 -6.20 3.99 4.82
CA ALA A 270 -6.73 2.63 5.02
C ALA A 270 -5.95 1.60 4.21
N CYS A 271 -5.63 1.91 2.95
CA CYS A 271 -4.77 1.09 2.11
C CYS A 271 -3.39 0.91 2.75
N GLY A 272 -2.73 1.99 3.20
CA GLY A 272 -1.43 1.91 3.83
C GLY A 272 -1.39 1.09 5.13
N ILE A 273 -2.43 1.17 5.96
CA ILE A 273 -2.54 0.34 7.17
C ILE A 273 -2.65 -1.15 6.79
N VAL A 274 -3.48 -1.50 5.81
CA VAL A 274 -3.62 -2.89 5.36
C VAL A 274 -2.31 -3.38 4.72
N SER A 275 -1.68 -2.56 3.89
CA SER A 275 -0.36 -2.84 3.30
C SER A 275 0.69 -3.12 4.38
N ALA A 276 0.77 -2.30 5.45
CA ALA A 276 1.70 -2.48 6.55
C ALA A 276 1.49 -3.83 7.27
N ILE A 277 0.24 -4.19 7.53
CA ILE A 277 -0.10 -5.46 8.21
C ILE A 277 0.31 -6.67 7.35
N ILE A 278 0.14 -6.59 6.03
CA ILE A 278 0.48 -7.69 5.12
C ILE A 278 1.99 -7.73 4.85
N SER A 279 2.65 -6.58 4.74
CA SER A 279 4.09 -6.48 4.44
C SER A 279 4.97 -6.86 5.62
N ALA A 280 4.55 -6.59 6.86
CA ALA A 280 5.36 -6.82 8.05
C ALA A 280 5.85 -8.27 8.22
N PRO A 281 5.00 -9.32 8.13
CA PRO A 281 5.48 -10.70 8.19
C PRO A 281 6.41 -11.06 7.02
N ILE A 282 6.18 -10.51 5.82
CA ILE A 282 7.05 -10.75 4.68
C ILE A 282 8.43 -10.13 4.94
N SER A 283 8.48 -8.87 5.37
CA SER A 283 9.72 -8.18 5.66
C SER A 283 10.51 -8.84 6.81
N SER A 284 9.83 -9.26 7.90
CA SER A 284 10.51 -9.87 9.04
C SER A 284 10.98 -11.30 8.75
N ILE A 285 10.13 -12.15 8.13
CA ILE A 285 10.43 -13.58 7.95
C ILE A 285 11.33 -13.81 6.72
N VAL A 286 11.03 -13.13 5.61
CA VAL A 286 11.76 -13.36 4.34
C VAL A 286 13.08 -12.61 4.31
N PHE A 287 13.12 -11.39 4.87
CA PHE A 287 14.26 -10.48 4.71
C PHE A 287 14.97 -10.14 6.03
N GLY A 288 14.52 -10.67 7.16
CA GLY A 288 15.11 -10.29 8.46
C GLY A 288 15.02 -8.77 8.73
N GLY A 289 14.02 -8.09 8.14
CA GLY A 289 13.80 -6.64 8.29
C GLY A 289 14.67 -5.75 7.42
N VAL A 290 15.47 -6.33 6.50
CA VAL A 290 16.35 -5.56 5.61
C VAL A 290 15.91 -5.76 4.16
N THR A 291 15.27 -4.74 3.60
CA THR A 291 14.65 -4.78 2.25
C THR A 291 15.42 -3.96 1.21
N GLY A 292 16.58 -3.42 1.56
CA GLY A 292 17.38 -2.58 0.70
C GLY A 292 16.79 -1.17 0.44
N SER A 293 15.70 -0.81 1.11
CA SER A 293 15.03 0.49 1.00
C SER A 293 15.44 1.46 2.11
N GLY A 294 15.05 2.74 1.98
CA GLY A 294 15.30 3.74 3.03
C GLY A 294 14.57 3.46 4.34
N THR A 295 13.53 2.63 4.33
CA THR A 295 12.76 2.23 5.52
C THR A 295 13.52 1.31 6.46
N ASP A 296 14.59 0.65 6.00
CA ASP A 296 15.45 -0.20 6.84
C ASP A 296 16.06 0.60 8.02
N LEU A 297 16.31 1.89 7.83
CA LEU A 297 16.79 2.78 8.89
C LEU A 297 15.77 2.92 10.03
N LEU A 298 14.47 2.90 9.71
CA LEU A 298 13.40 2.95 10.71
C LEU A 298 13.33 1.63 11.50
N VAL A 299 13.47 0.49 10.83
CA VAL A 299 13.54 -0.82 11.50
C VAL A 299 14.71 -0.85 12.48
N ALA A 300 15.90 -0.44 12.06
CA ALA A 300 17.07 -0.36 12.90
C ALA A 300 16.87 0.59 14.11
N ALA A 301 16.17 1.70 13.92
CA ALA A 301 15.84 2.65 14.96
C ALA A 301 14.92 2.04 16.03
N PHE A 302 13.86 1.32 15.62
CA PHE A 302 12.95 0.64 16.54
C PHE A 302 13.63 -0.49 17.30
N GLN A 303 14.50 -1.27 16.63
CA GLN A 303 15.30 -2.30 17.31
C GLN A 303 16.26 -1.72 18.34
N LYS A 304 16.92 -0.59 18.01
CA LYS A 304 17.74 0.15 19.00
C LYS A 304 16.91 0.66 20.19
N ALA A 305 15.63 0.94 19.98
CA ALA A 305 14.69 1.34 21.03
C ALA A 305 14.23 0.16 21.91
N GLY A 306 14.70 -1.07 21.61
CA GLY A 306 14.40 -2.27 22.38
C GLY A 306 13.28 -3.15 21.81
N ASP A 307 12.77 -2.84 20.63
CA ASP A 307 11.79 -3.69 19.98
C ASP A 307 12.43 -4.96 19.39
N ASP A 308 11.72 -6.08 19.47
CA ASP A 308 12.05 -7.26 18.67
C ASP A 308 11.85 -6.97 17.17
N LEU A 309 12.43 -7.81 16.31
CA LEU A 309 12.40 -7.61 14.87
C LEU A 309 10.97 -7.47 14.32
N SER A 310 10.05 -8.33 14.74
CA SER A 310 8.67 -8.34 14.20
C SER A 310 7.93 -7.07 14.60
N SER A 311 8.08 -6.63 15.85
CA SER A 311 7.51 -5.36 16.33
C SER A 311 8.13 -4.16 15.62
N ALA A 312 9.46 -4.14 15.44
CA ALA A 312 10.17 -3.08 14.77
C ALA A 312 9.71 -2.92 13.30
N VAL A 313 9.58 -4.02 12.57
CA VAL A 313 9.11 -4.03 11.18
C VAL A 313 7.65 -3.59 11.08
N LEU A 314 6.76 -4.08 11.97
CA LEU A 314 5.36 -3.67 11.97
C LEU A 314 5.21 -2.17 12.28
N LYS A 315 5.94 -1.64 13.25
CA LYS A 315 5.93 -0.21 13.58
C LYS A 315 6.46 0.64 12.43
N GLN A 316 7.53 0.18 11.78
CA GLN A 316 8.06 0.83 10.58
C GLN A 316 7.00 0.88 9.48
N GLY A 317 6.34 -0.26 9.17
CA GLY A 317 5.28 -0.32 8.17
C GLY A 317 4.12 0.61 8.50
N LEU A 318 3.60 0.56 9.74
CA LEU A 318 2.51 1.43 10.19
C LEU A 318 2.86 2.92 10.19
N LEU A 319 4.14 3.27 10.21
CA LEU A 319 4.59 4.66 10.09
C LEU A 319 4.77 5.07 8.63
N SER A 320 5.40 4.25 7.79
CA SER A 320 5.77 4.62 6.41
C SER A 320 4.68 4.36 5.39
N ASP A 321 4.00 3.19 5.44
CA ASP A 321 3.05 2.79 4.40
C ASP A 321 1.81 3.68 4.35
N PRO A 322 1.20 4.12 5.48
CA PRO A 322 0.11 5.09 5.44
C PRO A 322 0.50 6.43 4.81
N ILE A 323 1.74 6.89 5.01
CA ILE A 323 2.25 8.12 4.40
C ILE A 323 2.43 7.90 2.90
N ASP A 324 3.11 6.82 2.52
CA ASP A 324 3.37 6.47 1.12
C ASP A 324 2.08 6.29 0.32
N LYS A 325 1.14 5.49 0.84
CA LYS A 325 -0.11 5.21 0.12
C LYS A 325 -1.01 6.44 0.07
N THR A 326 -1.07 7.23 1.13
CA THR A 326 -1.80 8.51 1.10
C THR A 326 -1.23 9.44 0.02
N LEU A 327 0.08 9.61 -0.03
CA LEU A 327 0.74 10.42 -1.06
C LEU A 327 0.46 9.88 -2.46
N THR A 328 0.58 8.57 -2.65
CA THR A 328 0.35 7.91 -3.94
C THR A 328 -1.10 8.06 -4.41
N PHE A 329 -2.07 7.93 -3.49
CA PHE A 329 -3.50 8.17 -3.77
C PHE A 329 -3.75 9.63 -4.17
N PHE A 330 -3.09 10.60 -3.53
CA PHE A 330 -3.18 12.01 -3.92
C PHE A 330 -2.58 12.28 -5.29
N VAL A 331 -1.45 11.65 -5.62
CA VAL A 331 -0.84 11.76 -6.97
C VAL A 331 -1.83 11.24 -8.02
N VAL A 332 -2.47 10.09 -7.78
CA VAL A 332 -3.50 9.55 -8.70
C VAL A 332 -4.71 10.48 -8.77
N PHE A 333 -5.18 11.02 -7.64
CA PHE A 333 -6.27 11.99 -7.62
C PHE A 333 -5.94 13.24 -8.45
N ALA A 334 -4.71 13.74 -8.36
CA ALA A 334 -4.24 14.87 -9.16
C ALA A 334 -4.17 14.52 -10.66
N ILE A 335 -3.66 13.33 -11.00
CA ILE A 335 -3.63 12.83 -12.39
C ILE A 335 -5.05 12.76 -12.96
N LEU A 336 -6.00 12.16 -12.22
CA LEU A 336 -7.40 12.08 -12.65
C LEU A 336 -8.03 13.47 -12.84
N GLY A 337 -7.70 14.42 -11.97
CA GLY A 337 -8.14 15.81 -12.07
C GLY A 337 -7.55 16.58 -13.27
N ALA A 338 -6.37 16.19 -13.74
CA ALA A 338 -5.70 16.76 -14.90
C ALA A 338 -6.18 16.15 -16.23
N LEU A 339 -6.72 14.94 -16.20
CA LEU A 339 -7.25 14.26 -17.40
C LEU A 339 -8.63 14.81 -17.76
N SER A 340 -8.94 14.83 -19.07
CA SER A 340 -10.27 15.22 -19.49
C SER A 340 -11.31 14.19 -19.00
N ARG A 341 -12.46 14.68 -18.52
CA ARG A 341 -13.55 13.82 -18.06
C ARG A 341 -13.99 12.80 -19.12
N ARG A 342 -14.02 13.22 -20.40
CA ARG A 342 -14.34 12.34 -21.52
C ARG A 342 -13.32 11.21 -21.72
N PHE A 343 -12.06 11.45 -21.40
CA PHE A 343 -11.02 10.42 -21.46
C PHE A 343 -11.21 9.40 -20.33
N VAL A 344 -11.37 9.88 -19.09
CA VAL A 344 -11.58 9.03 -17.91
C VAL A 344 -12.85 8.19 -18.06
N ALA A 345 -13.95 8.76 -18.51
CA ALA A 345 -15.24 8.07 -18.74
C ALA A 345 -15.18 6.91 -19.74
N ARG A 346 -14.10 6.82 -20.53
CA ARG A 346 -13.93 5.71 -21.50
C ARG A 346 -13.42 4.42 -20.85
N PHE A 347 -12.95 4.48 -19.61
CA PHE A 347 -12.52 3.29 -18.87
C PHE A 347 -13.70 2.63 -18.17
N PRO A 348 -13.64 1.31 -17.92
CA PRO A 348 -14.74 0.53 -17.37
C PRO A 348 -15.36 1.08 -16.08
N GLN A 349 -14.55 1.69 -15.22
CA GLN A 349 -14.98 2.26 -13.94
C GLN A 349 -14.85 3.80 -13.90
N GLY A 350 -14.41 4.42 -14.99
CA GLY A 350 -14.05 5.84 -15.03
C GLY A 350 -15.19 6.79 -14.68
N GLU A 351 -16.42 6.53 -15.14
CA GLU A 351 -17.59 7.35 -14.80
C GLU A 351 -17.90 7.35 -13.31
N GLN A 352 -17.80 6.19 -12.66
CA GLN A 352 -18.02 6.04 -11.22
C GLN A 352 -16.93 6.75 -10.43
N ALA A 353 -15.68 6.64 -10.89
CA ALA A 353 -14.53 7.22 -10.20
C ALA A 353 -14.57 8.76 -10.17
N VAL A 354 -15.05 9.42 -11.25
CA VAL A 354 -15.06 10.89 -11.35
C VAL A 354 -16.45 11.53 -11.20
N GLY A 355 -17.51 10.73 -11.03
CA GLY A 355 -18.85 11.25 -10.74
C GLY A 355 -19.59 11.83 -11.96
N LEU A 356 -19.40 11.26 -13.15
CA LEU A 356 -20.14 11.67 -14.35
C LEU A 356 -21.59 11.13 -14.42
N ALA A 357 -21.93 10.16 -13.59
CA ALA A 357 -23.23 9.49 -13.59
C ALA A 357 -24.39 10.34 -13.02
N GLU A 358 -24.13 11.56 -12.54
CA GLU A 358 -25.12 12.43 -11.88
C GLU A 358 -25.25 13.82 -12.53
N ALA A 359 -24.85 13.96 -13.79
CA ALA A 359 -24.98 15.22 -14.54
C ALA A 359 -26.07 15.13 -15.62
#